data_652e7093fe0332d6eefa4aee1ea943f1
#
_entry.id   652e7093fe0332d6eefa4aee1ea943f1
#
_cell.length_a   1.000
_cell.length_b   1.000
_cell.length_c   1.000
_cell.angle_alpha   90.00
_cell.angle_beta   90.00
_cell.angle_gamma   90.00
#
_symmetry.space_group_name_H-M   'P 1'
#
loop_
_entity.id
_entity.type
_entity.pdbx_description
1 polymer ?
#
loop_
_entity_poly.entity_id
_entity_poly.type
_entity_poly.pdbx_seq_one_letter_code
_entity_poly.pdbx_strand_id
1 'polypeptide(L)'
;WVYLALAEIANMESDNANVEKYINLVRNRAYKSEAGSHIYKASDFLTNELAILHEKDKEFVQEGQRWWDLCRMKNAKDGIPLVFCIEGDIDNKVAILDQKTEAYKVLWPLDQNILDNDSALEQTPGYE
;
A
#
# COMPACT_ATOMS: atom_id res chain seq x y z
N TRP A 1 -7.61 -4.73 11.38
CA TRP A 1 -7.03 -3.47 10.92
C TRP A 1 -5.94 -2.96 11.86
N VAL A 2 -6.21 -2.83 13.16
CA VAL A 2 -5.28 -2.25 14.17
C VAL A 2 -3.91 -2.94 14.17
N TYR A 3 -3.86 -4.27 14.17
CA TYR A 3 -2.57 -4.99 14.20
C TYR A 3 -1.71 -4.73 12.96
N LEU A 4 -2.29 -4.61 11.76
CA LEU A 4 -1.51 -4.30 10.55
C LEU A 4 -1.02 -2.85 10.55
N ALA A 5 -1.78 -1.90 11.10
CA ALA A 5 -1.31 -0.54 11.33
C ALA A 5 -0.15 -0.48 12.35
N LEU A 6 -0.25 -1.25 13.44
CA LEU A 6 0.84 -1.37 14.42
C LEU A 6 2.10 -2.04 13.83
N ALA A 7 1.92 -3.02 12.93
CA ALA A 7 3.05 -3.63 12.21
C ALA A 7 3.76 -2.62 11.30
N GLU A 8 3.02 -1.74 10.62
CA GLU A 8 3.58 -0.66 9.80
C GLU A 8 4.39 0.34 10.65
N ILE A 9 3.83 0.78 11.78
CA ILE A 9 4.54 1.66 12.71
C ILE A 9 5.83 1.00 13.20
N ALA A 10 5.76 -0.27 13.62
CA ALA A 10 6.93 -1.02 14.07
C ALA A 10 8.00 -1.14 12.96
N ASN A 11 7.58 -1.33 11.69
CA ASN A 11 8.49 -1.36 10.56
C ASN A 11 9.20 0.00 10.36
N MET A 12 8.46 1.10 10.46
CA MET A 12 9.03 2.46 10.43
C MET A 12 10.03 2.70 11.57
N GLU A 13 9.82 2.10 12.74
CA GLU A 13 10.71 2.17 13.88
C GLU A 13 11.89 1.17 13.82
N SER A 14 11.93 0.28 12.82
CA SER A 14 12.87 -0.86 12.70
C SER A 14 12.74 -1.87 13.84
N ASP A 15 11.56 -1.99 14.42
CA ASP A 15 11.24 -2.95 15.47
C ASP A 15 10.71 -4.26 14.87
N ASN A 16 11.62 -5.08 14.38
CA ASN A 16 11.30 -6.37 13.76
C ASN A 16 10.53 -7.30 14.69
N ALA A 17 10.76 -7.23 15.99
CA ALA A 17 10.07 -8.09 16.96
C ALA A 17 8.57 -7.78 17.01
N ASN A 18 8.19 -6.51 16.99
CA ASN A 18 6.80 -6.10 16.94
C ASN A 18 6.18 -6.27 15.54
N VAL A 19 6.94 -6.14 14.44
CA VAL A 19 6.48 -6.50 13.10
C VAL A 19 6.06 -7.97 13.07
N GLU A 20 6.93 -8.89 13.50
CA GLU A 20 6.60 -10.33 13.58
C GLU A 20 5.38 -10.59 14.45
N LYS A 21 5.34 -9.99 15.63
CA LYS A 21 4.25 -10.14 16.59
C LYS A 21 2.91 -9.78 15.98
N TYR A 22 2.80 -8.59 15.38
CA TYR A 22 1.51 -8.10 14.90
C TYR A 22 1.04 -8.82 13.64
N ILE A 23 1.93 -9.16 12.69
CA ILE A 23 1.57 -9.98 11.52
C ILE A 23 1.12 -11.37 12.00
N ASN A 24 1.85 -11.99 12.93
CA ASN A 24 1.52 -13.32 13.40
C ASN A 24 0.22 -13.36 14.23
N LEU A 25 -0.17 -12.28 14.90
CA LEU A 25 -1.48 -12.21 15.53
C LEU A 25 -2.63 -12.28 14.50
N VAL A 26 -2.46 -11.65 13.34
CA VAL A 26 -3.43 -11.75 12.23
C VAL A 26 -3.44 -13.17 11.66
N ARG A 27 -2.27 -13.72 11.35
CA ARG A 27 -2.13 -15.08 10.79
C ARG A 27 -2.66 -16.15 11.73
N ASN A 28 -2.36 -16.08 13.02
CA ASN A 28 -2.85 -17.03 14.02
C ASN A 28 -4.38 -17.06 14.07
N ARG A 29 -5.02 -15.93 13.96
CA ARG A 29 -6.48 -15.85 13.88
C ARG A 29 -7.01 -16.49 12.59
N ALA A 30 -6.36 -16.22 11.44
CA ALA A 30 -6.82 -16.69 10.14
C ALA A 30 -6.59 -18.19 9.94
N TYR A 31 -5.39 -18.69 10.28
CA TYR A 31 -4.97 -20.07 10.02
C TYR A 31 -5.27 -21.04 11.17
N LYS A 32 -5.62 -20.56 12.36
CA LYS A 32 -6.01 -21.39 13.51
C LYS A 32 -5.02 -22.53 13.81
N SER A 33 -5.44 -23.78 13.64
CA SER A 33 -4.60 -24.98 13.89
C SER A 33 -3.38 -25.07 12.97
N GLU A 34 -3.40 -24.45 11.80
CA GLU A 34 -2.31 -24.47 10.83
C GLU A 34 -1.37 -23.25 10.95
N ALA A 35 -1.62 -22.38 11.93
CA ALA A 35 -0.86 -21.15 12.12
C ALA A 35 0.67 -21.37 12.22
N GLY A 36 1.10 -22.50 12.77
CA GLY A 36 2.53 -22.85 12.90
C GLY A 36 3.29 -22.92 11.57
N SER A 37 2.60 -23.29 10.48
CA SER A 37 3.19 -23.35 9.13
C SER A 37 3.19 -21.99 8.39
N HIS A 38 2.53 -20.99 8.97
CA HIS A 38 2.35 -19.65 8.37
C HIS A 38 3.02 -18.53 9.17
N ILE A 39 3.95 -18.86 10.07
CA ILE A 39 4.67 -17.88 10.88
C ILE A 39 5.49 -16.95 9.97
N TYR A 40 5.28 -15.65 10.13
CA TYR A 40 6.09 -14.62 9.50
C TYR A 40 7.37 -14.38 10.33
N LYS A 41 8.48 -14.18 9.64
CA LYS A 41 9.74 -13.71 10.18
C LYS A 41 10.11 -12.38 9.53
N ALA A 42 10.32 -11.37 10.37
CA ALA A 42 10.68 -10.05 9.90
C ALA A 42 12.11 -10.03 9.32
N SER A 43 12.34 -9.15 8.35
CA SER A 43 13.58 -9.00 7.62
C SER A 43 13.92 -7.53 7.42
N ASP A 44 14.28 -7.13 6.20
CA ASP A 44 14.50 -5.74 5.82
C ASP A 44 13.17 -4.96 5.70
N PHE A 45 13.31 -3.65 5.63
CA PHE A 45 12.17 -2.73 5.59
C PHE A 45 11.17 -3.06 4.46
N LEU A 46 11.67 -3.24 3.24
CA LEU A 46 10.80 -3.48 2.07
C LEU A 46 10.11 -4.84 2.17
N THR A 47 10.82 -5.87 2.57
CA THR A 47 10.24 -7.21 2.77
C THR A 47 9.12 -7.17 3.80
N ASN A 48 9.31 -6.48 4.91
CA ASN A 48 8.29 -6.29 5.93
C ASN A 48 7.09 -5.50 5.39
N GLU A 49 7.34 -4.40 4.67
CA GLU A 49 6.31 -3.54 4.10
C GLU A 49 5.41 -4.30 3.11
N LEU A 50 6.03 -5.08 2.21
CA LEU A 50 5.31 -5.94 1.28
C LEU A 50 4.51 -7.05 1.98
N ALA A 51 5.07 -7.64 3.04
CA ALA A 51 4.35 -8.63 3.83
C ALA A 51 3.10 -8.03 4.50
N ILE A 52 3.21 -6.82 5.07
CA ILE A 52 2.08 -6.10 5.66
C ILE A 52 1.02 -5.79 4.59
N LEU A 53 1.44 -5.30 3.43
CA LEU A 53 0.55 -5.03 2.30
C LEU A 53 -0.21 -6.29 1.87
N HIS A 54 0.49 -7.43 1.72
CA HIS A 54 -0.14 -8.70 1.36
C HIS A 54 -1.13 -9.22 2.43
N GLU A 55 -0.84 -9.02 3.72
CA GLU A 55 -1.83 -9.36 4.76
C GLU A 55 -3.06 -8.43 4.71
N LYS A 56 -2.87 -7.14 4.40
CA LYS A 56 -3.99 -6.21 4.19
C LYS A 56 -4.84 -6.63 2.98
N ASP A 57 -4.23 -7.06 1.89
CA ASP A 57 -4.95 -7.55 0.70
C ASP A 57 -5.86 -8.73 1.03
N LYS A 58 -5.40 -9.65 1.88
CA LYS A 58 -6.19 -10.81 2.31
C LYS A 58 -7.32 -10.42 3.27
N GLU A 59 -7.05 -9.50 4.20
CA GLU A 59 -8.00 -9.10 5.23
C GLU A 59 -9.09 -8.16 4.70
N PHE A 60 -8.78 -7.34 3.68
CA PHE A 60 -9.63 -6.27 3.18
C PHE A 60 -10.02 -6.45 1.71
N VAL A 61 -10.23 -7.71 1.30
CA VAL A 61 -10.67 -8.03 -0.06
C VAL A 61 -11.93 -7.23 -0.42
N GLN A 62 -11.88 -6.51 -1.53
CA GLN A 62 -12.97 -5.67 -2.06
C GLN A 62 -13.35 -4.44 -1.21
N GLU A 63 -12.56 -4.07 -0.21
CA GLU A 63 -12.80 -2.85 0.58
C GLU A 63 -12.17 -1.59 -0.04
N GLY A 64 -11.48 -1.71 -1.18
CA GLY A 64 -10.91 -0.57 -1.93
C GLY A 64 -9.69 0.09 -1.26
N GLN A 65 -9.07 -0.56 -0.27
CA GLN A 65 -7.96 0.04 0.49
C GLN A 65 -6.62 -0.03 -0.23
N ARG A 66 -6.40 -1.05 -1.09
CA ARG A 66 -5.10 -1.32 -1.71
C ARG A 66 -4.50 -0.11 -2.45
N TRP A 67 -5.32 0.65 -3.19
CA TRP A 67 -4.84 1.83 -3.89
C TRP A 67 -4.21 2.87 -2.95
N TRP A 68 -4.88 3.15 -1.85
CA TRP A 68 -4.40 4.09 -0.84
C TRP A 68 -3.15 3.60 -0.12
N ASP A 69 -3.07 2.30 0.16
CA ASP A 69 -1.87 1.68 0.74
C ASP A 69 -0.69 1.79 -0.23
N LEU A 70 -0.86 1.49 -1.51
CA LEU A 70 0.17 1.63 -2.54
C LEU A 70 0.69 3.07 -2.69
N CYS A 71 -0.19 4.06 -2.59
CA CYS A 71 0.17 5.47 -2.68
C CYS A 71 0.88 5.98 -1.42
N ARG A 72 0.71 5.33 -0.27
CA ARG A 72 1.19 5.76 1.04
C ARG A 72 2.38 4.96 1.54
N MET A 73 2.35 3.63 1.43
CA MET A 73 3.42 2.74 1.84
C MET A 73 4.64 2.92 0.96
N LYS A 74 5.84 2.76 1.52
CA LYS A 74 7.08 3.12 0.84
C LYS A 74 8.04 1.93 0.70
N ASN A 75 8.97 2.02 -0.24
CA ASN A 75 10.01 1.00 -0.42
C ASN A 75 11.18 1.12 0.58
N ALA A 76 11.29 2.23 1.29
CA ALA A 76 12.25 2.49 2.36
C ALA A 76 11.69 3.60 3.25
N LYS A 77 12.26 3.82 4.45
CA LYS A 77 11.81 4.89 5.37
C LYS A 77 11.70 6.26 4.72
N ASP A 78 12.73 6.63 3.95
CA ASP A 78 12.79 7.87 3.19
C ASP A 78 12.62 7.64 1.68
N GLY A 79 12.00 6.50 1.32
CA GLY A 79 11.82 6.07 -0.05
C GLY A 79 10.58 6.64 -0.73
N ILE A 80 10.31 6.12 -1.92
CA ILE A 80 9.15 6.49 -2.73
C ILE A 80 7.96 5.55 -2.47
N PRO A 81 6.73 6.01 -2.73
CA PRO A 81 5.54 5.18 -2.63
C PRO A 81 5.61 3.90 -3.48
N LEU A 82 5.04 2.82 -2.96
CA LEU A 82 5.06 1.51 -3.61
C LEU A 82 4.42 1.51 -5.00
N VAL A 83 3.45 2.37 -5.25
CA VAL A 83 2.81 2.52 -6.56
C VAL A 83 3.80 2.84 -7.69
N PHE A 84 4.95 3.43 -7.36
CA PHE A 84 5.99 3.80 -8.32
C PHE A 84 7.16 2.82 -8.40
N CYS A 85 7.17 1.74 -7.62
CA CYS A 85 8.35 0.86 -7.52
C CYS A 85 8.05 -0.63 -7.42
N ILE A 86 6.80 -1.04 -7.23
CA ILE A 86 6.42 -2.46 -7.31
C ILE A 86 5.90 -2.79 -8.71
N GLU A 87 6.04 -4.07 -9.11
CA GLU A 87 5.61 -4.54 -10.41
C GLU A 87 4.13 -4.27 -10.67
N GLY A 88 3.84 -3.73 -11.84
CA GLY A 88 2.49 -3.59 -12.38
C GLY A 88 2.20 -4.71 -13.36
N ASP A 89 0.95 -5.13 -13.42
CA ASP A 89 0.50 -6.27 -14.21
C ASP A 89 0.12 -5.94 -15.66
N ILE A 90 0.03 -4.66 -16.04
CA ILE A 90 -0.51 -4.20 -17.32
C ILE A 90 0.59 -3.52 -18.12
N ASP A 91 0.65 -3.83 -19.42
CA ASP A 91 1.52 -3.19 -20.42
C ASP A 91 3.04 -3.31 -20.17
N ASN A 92 3.49 -4.38 -19.51
CA ASN A 92 4.91 -4.62 -19.21
C ASN A 92 5.57 -3.47 -18.42
N LYS A 93 4.83 -2.71 -17.65
CA LYS A 93 5.37 -1.67 -16.77
C LYS A 93 6.18 -2.28 -15.64
N VAL A 94 7.32 -1.67 -15.32
CA VAL A 94 8.16 -2.04 -14.17
C VAL A 94 7.46 -1.67 -12.86
N ALA A 95 6.58 -0.67 -12.88
CA ALA A 95 5.78 -0.22 -11.74
C ALA A 95 4.31 -0.02 -12.17
N ILE A 96 3.42 0.07 -11.19
CA ILE A 96 1.99 0.34 -11.42
C ILE A 96 1.81 1.68 -12.12
N LEU A 97 2.54 2.72 -11.65
CA LEU A 97 2.64 4.02 -12.30
C LEU A 97 4.10 4.38 -12.54
N ASP A 98 4.39 5.02 -13.66
CA ASP A 98 5.68 5.66 -13.88
C ASP A 98 5.74 6.98 -13.11
N GLN A 99 6.73 7.11 -12.20
CA GLN A 99 6.85 8.29 -11.34
C GLN A 99 7.07 9.60 -12.12
N LYS A 100 7.72 9.55 -13.30
CA LYS A 100 8.05 10.76 -14.06
C LYS A 100 6.90 11.25 -14.92
N THR A 101 6.11 10.32 -15.46
CA THR A 101 5.08 10.62 -16.45
C THR A 101 3.66 10.43 -15.95
N GLU A 102 3.48 9.67 -14.86
CA GLU A 102 2.15 9.28 -14.38
C GLU A 102 1.89 9.63 -12.90
N ALA A 103 2.80 10.40 -12.25
CA ALA A 103 2.65 10.74 -10.83
C ALA A 103 1.33 11.47 -10.51
N TYR A 104 0.79 12.24 -11.45
CA TYR A 104 -0.48 12.93 -11.30
C TYR A 104 -1.67 11.97 -11.14
N LYS A 105 -1.57 10.74 -11.66
CA LYS A 105 -2.64 9.72 -11.58
C LYS A 105 -2.87 9.17 -10.16
N VAL A 106 -2.03 9.52 -9.20
CA VAL A 106 -2.28 9.26 -7.77
C VAL A 106 -3.52 10.02 -7.29
N LEU A 107 -3.75 11.21 -7.84
CA LEU A 107 -4.97 11.98 -7.62
C LEU A 107 -5.99 11.66 -8.72
N TRP A 108 -7.27 11.77 -8.39
CA TRP A 108 -8.34 11.56 -9.35
C TRP A 108 -8.64 12.87 -10.09
N PRO A 109 -9.02 12.80 -11.39
CA PRO A 109 -9.51 13.98 -12.09
C PRO A 109 -10.82 14.45 -11.49
N LEU A 110 -11.08 15.73 -11.58
CA LEU A 110 -12.42 16.28 -11.32
C LEU A 110 -13.35 15.93 -12.48
N ASP A 111 -14.59 15.54 -12.14
CA ASP A 111 -15.61 15.28 -13.15
C ASP A 111 -15.91 16.55 -13.97
N GLN A 112 -16.02 16.39 -15.30
CA GLN A 112 -16.21 17.54 -16.21
C GLN A 112 -17.49 18.33 -15.89
N ASN A 113 -18.56 17.66 -15.47
CA ASN A 113 -19.78 18.39 -15.09
C ASN A 113 -19.59 19.27 -13.85
N ILE A 114 -18.69 18.90 -12.94
CA ILE A 114 -18.36 19.74 -11.78
C ILE A 114 -17.61 20.98 -12.22
N LEU A 115 -16.62 20.82 -13.10
CA LEU A 115 -15.85 21.93 -13.67
C LEU A 115 -16.73 22.88 -14.49
N ASP A 116 -17.65 22.35 -15.28
CA ASP A 116 -18.56 23.15 -16.11
C ASP A 116 -19.54 23.97 -15.27
N ASN A 117 -19.84 23.53 -14.06
CA ASN A 117 -20.77 24.22 -13.16
C ASN A 117 -20.11 25.21 -12.19
N ASP A 118 -18.80 25.16 -12.03
CA ASP A 118 -18.06 26.06 -11.13
C ASP A 118 -16.76 26.54 -11.79
N SER A 119 -16.77 27.72 -12.32
CA SER A 119 -15.62 28.35 -13.00
C SER A 119 -14.45 28.69 -12.07
N ALA A 120 -14.61 28.55 -10.76
CA ALA A 120 -13.53 28.73 -9.80
C ALA A 120 -12.70 27.46 -9.59
N LEU A 121 -13.15 26.31 -10.10
CA LEU A 121 -12.44 25.05 -10.04
C LEU A 121 -11.54 24.87 -11.25
N GLU A 122 -10.34 24.38 -10.98
CA GLU A 122 -9.38 23.97 -12.01
C GLU A 122 -9.21 22.46 -11.98
N GLN A 123 -8.98 21.86 -13.14
CA GLN A 123 -8.72 20.42 -13.24
C GLN A 123 -7.46 20.04 -12.46
N THR A 124 -7.46 18.84 -11.88
CA THR A 124 -6.25 18.27 -11.28
C THR A 124 -5.11 18.29 -12.30
N PRO A 125 -3.94 18.88 -11.98
CA PRO A 125 -2.82 18.99 -12.91
C PRO A 125 -2.46 17.65 -13.55
N GLY A 126 -2.25 17.63 -14.87
CA GLY A 126 -1.95 16.44 -15.65
C GLY A 126 -3.15 15.77 -16.33
N TYR A 127 -4.37 16.24 -16.05
CA TYR A 127 -5.61 15.81 -16.73
C TYR A 127 -6.18 16.89 -17.67
N GLU A 128 -5.35 17.81 -18.08
CA GLU A 128 -5.70 18.91 -18.99
C GLU A 128 -5.98 18.43 -20.42
#